data_cc3966b5d0080769b4be7aeef63682dd
#
_entry.id   cc3966b5d0080769b4be7aeef63682dd
#
_cell.length_a   1.000
_cell.length_b   1.000
_cell.length_c   1.000
_cell.angle_alpha   90.00
_cell.angle_beta   90.00
_cell.angle_gamma   90.00
#
_symmetry.space_group_name_H-M   'P 1'
#
loop_
_entity.id
_entity.type
_entity.pdbx_description
1 polymer ?
#
loop_
_entity_poly.entity_id
_entity_poly.type
_entity_poly.pdbx_seq_one_letter_code
_entity_poly.pdbx_strand_id
1 'polypeptide(L)'
;MLFRSRPLTQAEKILYSHLTGELPAKPYSRSKDYVDFAPDRVAMQDATAQMALLQFMTCGRNQVAVPSTVHCDHLIQAKVGAVKDLEAAIETNREVYDFLSSISDKYGIGFWKPGAGIIHQVVLENYAFPGGMMIGTDSHTPNAGGLGMIAIGVGGADAVDVMAGLPWELKMPKLIGVKLTGKMNGWTSAKDVILWVAGKLTVKGGTGAIVEYFGPGADSMSATGKATVCNMGAEIGATCSLFAYDDKMSAYLSATGRSEVAALADTVREHLRPDDEIYSDPSSYYDEVLELDLSK
;
A
#
# COMPACT_ATOMS: atom_id res chain seq x y z
N MET A 1 11.65 -21.72 -11.09
CA MET A 1 12.94 -21.80 -11.81
C MET A 1 13.06 -20.84 -13.00
N LEU A 2 11.98 -20.43 -13.62
CA LEU A 2 11.96 -19.56 -14.81
C LEU A 2 12.23 -18.08 -14.54
N PHE A 3 11.95 -17.59 -13.33
CA PHE A 3 12.26 -16.20 -12.92
C PHE A 3 13.72 -16.01 -12.50
N ARG A 4 14.50 -17.07 -12.36
CA ARG A 4 15.96 -17.00 -12.11
C ARG A 4 16.78 -16.59 -13.35
N SER A 5 16.15 -16.43 -14.50
CA SER A 5 16.85 -16.12 -15.76
C SER A 5 16.85 -14.64 -16.12
N ARG A 6 16.14 -13.79 -15.38
CA ARG A 6 16.17 -12.33 -15.56
C ARG A 6 16.05 -11.60 -14.22
N PRO A 7 16.65 -10.42 -14.13
CA PRO A 7 16.45 -9.53 -12.99
C PRO A 7 14.98 -9.10 -12.82
N LEU A 8 14.56 -8.87 -11.57
CA LEU A 8 13.22 -8.48 -11.22
C LEU A 8 13.24 -7.13 -10.46
N THR A 9 12.27 -6.26 -10.76
CA THR A 9 11.97 -5.07 -9.97
C THR A 9 11.38 -5.48 -8.62
N GLN A 10 11.36 -4.58 -7.66
CA GLN A 10 10.75 -4.85 -6.36
C GLN A 10 9.26 -5.18 -6.49
N ALA A 11 8.54 -4.42 -7.32
CA ALA A 11 7.13 -4.68 -7.60
C ALA A 11 6.90 -6.07 -8.17
N GLU A 12 7.73 -6.52 -9.12
CA GLU A 12 7.62 -7.87 -9.67
C GLU A 12 7.88 -8.95 -8.63
N LYS A 13 8.88 -8.79 -7.76
CA LYS A 13 9.16 -9.74 -6.69
C LYS A 13 7.94 -9.93 -5.78
N ILE A 14 7.28 -8.83 -5.39
CA ILE A 14 6.09 -8.88 -4.54
C ILE A 14 4.91 -9.50 -5.31
N LEU A 15 4.61 -9.03 -6.52
CA LEU A 15 3.50 -9.56 -7.30
C LEU A 15 3.64 -11.07 -7.53
N TYR A 16 4.80 -11.55 -7.95
CA TYR A 16 5.01 -12.97 -8.21
C TYR A 16 5.04 -13.83 -6.93
N SER A 17 5.37 -13.27 -5.78
CA SER A 17 5.29 -14.00 -4.50
C SER A 17 3.85 -14.15 -3.97
N HIS A 18 2.91 -13.36 -4.48
CA HIS A 18 1.49 -13.38 -4.07
C HIS A 18 0.56 -13.99 -5.13
N LEU A 19 1.11 -14.70 -6.12
CA LEU A 19 0.26 -15.43 -7.09
C LEU A 19 -0.51 -16.54 -6.41
N THR A 20 -1.76 -16.72 -6.82
CA THR A 20 -2.51 -17.93 -6.53
C THR A 20 -2.15 -19.00 -7.55
N GLY A 21 -1.73 -20.18 -7.08
CA GLY A 21 -1.34 -21.30 -7.93
C GLY A 21 0.14 -21.34 -8.29
N GLU A 22 0.47 -22.00 -9.41
CA GLU A 22 1.85 -22.22 -9.84
C GLU A 22 2.44 -21.01 -10.56
N LEU A 23 3.75 -20.84 -10.43
CA LEU A 23 4.46 -19.81 -11.19
C LEU A 23 4.34 -20.06 -12.69
N PRO A 24 4.00 -19.04 -13.49
CA PRO A 24 3.83 -19.20 -14.92
C PRO A 24 5.15 -19.52 -15.62
N ALA A 25 5.05 -20.22 -16.75
CA ALA A 25 6.21 -20.56 -17.57
C ALA A 25 6.89 -19.34 -18.23
N LYS A 26 6.15 -18.25 -18.40
CA LYS A 26 6.63 -16.96 -18.94
C LYS A 26 6.09 -15.82 -18.08
N PRO A 27 6.81 -14.68 -17.99
CA PRO A 27 6.28 -13.49 -17.35
C PRO A 27 4.94 -13.07 -17.94
N TYR A 28 4.03 -12.62 -17.08
CA TYR A 28 2.76 -12.02 -17.53
C TYR A 28 3.01 -10.74 -18.34
N SER A 29 2.19 -10.53 -19.35
CA SER A 29 2.26 -9.33 -20.21
C SER A 29 1.57 -8.17 -19.50
N ARG A 30 2.35 -7.15 -19.15
CA ARG A 30 1.84 -5.93 -18.51
C ARG A 30 0.75 -5.28 -19.37
N SER A 31 -0.30 -4.77 -18.76
CA SER A 31 -1.49 -4.17 -19.38
C SER A 31 -2.32 -5.09 -20.29
N LYS A 32 -2.07 -6.41 -20.25
CA LYS A 32 -2.79 -7.39 -21.08
C LYS A 32 -3.37 -8.53 -20.25
N ASP A 33 -2.52 -9.22 -19.50
CA ASP A 33 -2.91 -10.42 -18.77
C ASP A 33 -3.63 -10.03 -17.47
N TYR A 34 -4.68 -10.77 -17.12
CA TYR A 34 -5.32 -10.74 -15.83
C TYR A 34 -4.75 -11.83 -14.96
N VAL A 35 -4.49 -11.52 -13.71
CA VAL A 35 -3.73 -12.38 -12.79
C VAL A 35 -4.40 -12.39 -11.43
N ASP A 36 -4.54 -13.59 -10.87
CA ASP A 36 -5.12 -13.82 -9.55
C ASP A 36 -4.05 -13.75 -8.47
N PHE A 37 -4.25 -12.87 -7.50
CA PHE A 37 -3.36 -12.66 -6.36
C PHE A 37 -4.04 -13.06 -5.05
N ALA A 38 -3.20 -13.37 -4.05
CA ALA A 38 -3.60 -13.63 -2.67
C ALA A 38 -3.05 -12.51 -1.75
N PRO A 39 -3.79 -11.40 -1.55
CA PRO A 39 -3.36 -10.36 -0.62
C PRO A 39 -3.27 -10.90 0.82
N ASP A 40 -2.28 -10.42 1.58
CA ASP A 40 -2.06 -10.81 2.97
C ASP A 40 -3.13 -10.26 3.91
N ARG A 41 -3.77 -9.14 3.54
CA ARG A 41 -4.73 -8.47 4.40
C ARG A 41 -5.65 -7.50 3.67
N VAL A 42 -6.75 -7.14 4.36
CA VAL A 42 -7.69 -6.10 3.95
C VAL A 42 -7.77 -5.00 5.01
N ALA A 43 -7.76 -3.73 4.59
CA ALA A 43 -8.04 -2.59 5.46
C ALA A 43 -9.25 -1.81 4.92
N MET A 44 -10.20 -1.48 5.79
CA MET A 44 -11.44 -0.77 5.40
C MET A 44 -11.62 0.49 6.25
N GLN A 45 -12.06 1.57 5.64
CA GLN A 45 -12.50 2.77 6.36
C GLN A 45 -14.02 2.69 6.63
N ASP A 46 -14.51 3.41 7.63
CA ASP A 46 -15.86 3.28 8.17
C ASP A 46 -17.00 3.60 7.17
N ALA A 47 -16.80 4.50 6.23
CA ALA A 47 -17.85 4.84 5.26
C ALA A 47 -18.10 3.69 4.25
N THR A 48 -17.04 3.03 3.77
CA THR A 48 -17.13 1.94 2.78
C THR A 48 -17.30 0.56 3.43
N ALA A 49 -16.79 0.35 4.65
CA ALA A 49 -16.89 -0.91 5.38
C ALA A 49 -18.35 -1.33 5.64
N GLN A 50 -19.28 -0.38 5.79
CA GLN A 50 -20.69 -0.69 6.03
C GLN A 50 -21.24 -1.62 4.95
N MET A 51 -21.12 -1.23 3.69
CA MET A 51 -21.63 -2.03 2.56
C MET A 51 -20.81 -3.30 2.35
N ALA A 52 -19.50 -3.24 2.48
CA ALA A 52 -18.64 -4.41 2.34
C ALA A 52 -19.00 -5.48 3.39
N LEU A 53 -19.18 -5.10 4.64
CA LEU A 53 -19.52 -6.05 5.70
C LEU A 53 -20.95 -6.59 5.61
N LEU A 54 -21.92 -5.77 5.16
CA LEU A 54 -23.26 -6.27 4.85
C LEU A 54 -23.21 -7.33 3.75
N GLN A 55 -22.42 -7.13 2.70
CA GLN A 55 -22.22 -8.14 1.66
C GLN A 55 -21.50 -9.38 2.21
N PHE A 56 -20.46 -9.20 3.01
CA PHE A 56 -19.71 -10.31 3.62
C PHE A 56 -20.63 -11.21 4.47
N MET A 57 -21.58 -10.64 5.21
CA MET A 57 -22.55 -11.41 5.99
C MET A 57 -23.36 -12.42 5.15
N THR A 58 -23.53 -12.16 3.86
CA THR A 58 -24.26 -13.06 2.95
C THR A 58 -23.41 -14.20 2.40
N CYS A 59 -22.07 -14.16 2.59
CA CYS A 59 -21.15 -15.19 2.09
C CYS A 59 -21.21 -16.51 2.87
N GLY A 60 -21.92 -16.55 4.01
CA GLY A 60 -22.02 -17.76 4.85
C GLY A 60 -20.72 -18.17 5.56
N ARG A 61 -19.73 -17.28 5.64
CA ARG A 61 -18.48 -17.53 6.37
C ARG A 61 -18.65 -17.21 7.85
N ASN A 62 -17.96 -17.95 8.71
CA ASN A 62 -17.94 -17.70 10.16
C ASN A 62 -16.86 -16.69 10.57
N GLN A 63 -15.79 -16.55 9.78
CA GLN A 63 -14.67 -15.63 9.99
C GLN A 63 -14.11 -15.19 8.65
N VAL A 64 -13.41 -14.06 8.64
CA VAL A 64 -12.63 -13.62 7.47
C VAL A 64 -11.49 -14.58 7.18
N ALA A 65 -11.18 -14.77 5.92
CA ALA A 65 -10.11 -15.67 5.47
C ALA A 65 -8.70 -15.06 5.61
N VAL A 66 -8.62 -13.74 5.62
CA VAL A 66 -7.36 -13.00 5.77
C VAL A 66 -7.49 -11.97 6.89
N PRO A 67 -6.39 -11.58 7.57
CA PRO A 67 -6.39 -10.50 8.53
C PRO A 67 -7.04 -9.25 7.96
N SER A 68 -8.10 -8.77 8.60
CA SER A 68 -8.88 -7.62 8.14
C SER A 68 -9.07 -6.62 9.26
N THR A 69 -9.15 -5.33 8.93
CA THR A 69 -9.35 -4.25 9.90
C THR A 69 -10.34 -3.22 9.40
N VAL A 70 -11.11 -2.66 10.34
CA VAL A 70 -12.00 -1.49 10.11
C VAL A 70 -11.47 -0.33 10.91
N HIS A 71 -11.42 0.85 10.29
CA HIS A 71 -10.90 2.08 10.88
C HIS A 71 -11.95 3.18 10.80
N CYS A 72 -12.29 3.79 11.95
CA CYS A 72 -13.36 4.78 12.05
C CYS A 72 -12.78 6.21 12.04
N ASP A 73 -12.39 6.70 10.87
CA ASP A 73 -11.77 8.01 10.69
C ASP A 73 -12.47 8.91 9.65
N HIS A 74 -13.22 8.37 8.69
CA HIS A 74 -13.82 9.14 7.60
C HIS A 74 -15.12 9.86 8.00
N LEU A 75 -15.86 9.35 8.98
CA LEU A 75 -17.12 9.98 9.42
C LEU A 75 -16.92 11.13 10.42
N ILE A 76 -15.68 11.40 10.83
CA ILE A 76 -15.32 12.51 11.70
C ILE A 76 -15.11 13.77 10.85
N GLN A 77 -15.90 14.81 11.11
CA GLN A 77 -15.80 16.09 10.38
C GLN A 77 -14.99 17.11 11.18
N ALA A 78 -13.91 17.61 10.63
CA ALA A 78 -13.08 18.65 11.24
C ALA A 78 -13.75 20.05 11.10
N LYS A 79 -14.46 20.51 12.12
CA LYS A 79 -15.18 21.79 12.12
C LYS A 79 -14.76 22.75 13.23
N VAL A 80 -14.68 22.28 14.46
CA VAL A 80 -14.53 23.12 15.65
C VAL A 80 -13.24 22.81 16.40
N GLY A 81 -12.90 21.52 16.48
CA GLY A 81 -11.71 21.03 17.18
C GLY A 81 -11.87 19.58 17.62
N ALA A 82 -10.75 18.89 17.77
CA ALA A 82 -10.67 17.44 17.88
C ALA A 82 -11.68 16.81 18.87
N VAL A 83 -11.79 17.34 20.08
CA VAL A 83 -12.66 16.75 21.11
C VAL A 83 -14.14 16.88 20.73
N LYS A 84 -14.57 18.08 20.38
CA LYS A 84 -15.99 18.35 20.05
C LYS A 84 -16.42 17.66 18.76
N ASP A 85 -15.55 17.62 17.78
CA ASP A 85 -15.84 16.98 16.49
C ASP A 85 -15.92 15.45 16.64
N LEU A 86 -15.08 14.86 17.50
CA LEU A 86 -15.14 13.45 17.83
C LEU A 86 -16.42 13.09 18.60
N GLU A 87 -16.79 13.87 19.63
CA GLU A 87 -18.03 13.69 20.39
C GLU A 87 -19.26 13.75 19.46
N ALA A 88 -19.32 14.77 18.59
CA ALA A 88 -20.38 14.91 17.61
C ALA A 88 -20.44 13.74 16.61
N ALA A 89 -19.30 13.25 16.15
CA ALA A 89 -19.24 12.11 15.25
C ALA A 89 -19.76 10.82 15.92
N ILE A 90 -19.35 10.55 17.15
CA ILE A 90 -19.80 9.39 17.94
C ILE A 90 -21.31 9.43 18.17
N GLU A 91 -21.86 10.59 18.49
CA GLU A 91 -23.30 10.74 18.69
C GLU A 91 -24.08 10.57 17.37
N THR A 92 -23.65 11.27 16.33
CA THR A 92 -24.35 11.29 15.04
C THR A 92 -24.30 9.92 14.32
N ASN A 93 -23.17 9.22 14.41
CA ASN A 93 -22.95 7.95 13.69
C ASN A 93 -22.98 6.73 14.63
N ARG A 94 -23.63 6.82 15.77
CA ARG A 94 -23.68 5.75 16.79
C ARG A 94 -24.08 4.41 16.20
N GLU A 95 -25.16 4.36 15.43
CA GLU A 95 -25.67 3.14 14.79
C GLU A 95 -24.63 2.51 13.87
N VAL A 96 -23.90 3.30 13.09
CA VAL A 96 -22.84 2.83 12.21
C VAL A 96 -21.69 2.25 13.01
N TYR A 97 -21.21 2.95 14.02
CA TYR A 97 -20.09 2.48 14.85
C TYR A 97 -20.45 1.22 15.66
N ASP A 98 -21.67 1.15 16.19
CA ASP A 98 -22.16 -0.04 16.90
C ASP A 98 -22.26 -1.24 15.94
N PHE A 99 -22.78 -1.04 14.73
CA PHE A 99 -22.78 -2.07 13.69
C PHE A 99 -21.38 -2.54 13.35
N LEU A 100 -20.47 -1.63 13.01
CA LEU A 100 -19.10 -1.95 12.62
C LEU A 100 -18.33 -2.67 13.74
N SER A 101 -18.53 -2.24 14.99
CA SER A 101 -17.92 -2.89 16.15
C SER A 101 -18.44 -4.33 16.34
N SER A 102 -19.78 -4.50 16.34
CA SER A 102 -20.40 -5.81 16.57
C SER A 102 -20.09 -6.82 15.46
N ILE A 103 -20.07 -6.36 14.21
CA ILE A 103 -19.76 -7.21 13.08
C ILE A 103 -18.28 -7.59 13.03
N SER A 104 -17.41 -6.66 13.41
CA SER A 104 -15.96 -6.91 13.51
C SER A 104 -15.66 -7.98 14.56
N ASP A 105 -16.26 -7.88 15.73
CA ASP A 105 -16.14 -8.89 16.80
C ASP A 105 -16.63 -10.27 16.33
N LYS A 106 -17.79 -10.31 15.67
CA LYS A 106 -18.38 -11.55 15.16
C LYS A 106 -17.50 -12.30 14.18
N TYR A 107 -16.82 -11.62 13.28
CA TYR A 107 -16.06 -12.23 12.17
C TYR A 107 -14.54 -12.21 12.36
N GLY A 108 -14.04 -11.78 13.53
CA GLY A 108 -12.61 -11.74 13.83
C GLY A 108 -11.86 -10.62 13.08
N ILE A 109 -12.53 -9.48 12.87
CA ILE A 109 -11.97 -8.30 12.22
C ILE A 109 -11.47 -7.34 13.30
N GLY A 110 -10.26 -6.78 13.11
CA GLY A 110 -9.74 -5.76 14.01
C GLY A 110 -10.54 -4.46 13.89
N PHE A 111 -10.94 -3.88 15.02
CA PHE A 111 -11.76 -2.66 15.05
C PHE A 111 -11.01 -1.49 15.70
N TRP A 112 -10.72 -0.47 14.90
CA TRP A 112 -10.14 0.79 15.33
C TRP A 112 -11.25 1.83 15.48
N LYS A 113 -11.65 2.06 16.72
CA LYS A 113 -12.77 2.94 17.08
C LYS A 113 -12.52 4.40 16.68
N PRO A 114 -13.60 5.24 16.62
CA PRO A 114 -13.47 6.68 16.38
C PRO A 114 -12.44 7.33 17.32
N GLY A 115 -11.55 8.13 16.75
CA GLY A 115 -10.47 8.79 17.49
C GLY A 115 -9.17 7.99 17.63
N ALA A 116 -9.10 6.75 17.10
CA ALA A 116 -7.89 5.95 17.13
C ALA A 116 -6.78 6.43 16.16
N GLY A 117 -7.14 7.23 15.16
CA GLY A 117 -6.22 7.79 14.18
C GLY A 117 -6.68 7.54 12.74
N ILE A 118 -5.98 8.16 11.79
CA ILE A 118 -6.23 8.01 10.35
C ILE A 118 -5.81 6.61 9.92
N ILE A 119 -6.68 5.92 9.15
CA ILE A 119 -6.46 4.54 8.68
C ILE A 119 -5.03 4.31 8.13
N HIS A 120 -4.54 5.17 7.25
CA HIS A 120 -3.24 4.96 6.59
C HIS A 120 -2.06 5.06 7.56
N GLN A 121 -2.13 5.92 8.57
CA GLN A 121 -1.13 6.02 9.63
C GLN A 121 -1.20 4.83 10.57
N VAL A 122 -2.39 4.44 10.98
CA VAL A 122 -2.59 3.24 11.83
C VAL A 122 -2.08 1.98 11.12
N VAL A 123 -2.36 1.83 9.81
CA VAL A 123 -1.85 0.71 9.01
C VAL A 123 -0.33 0.75 8.91
N LEU A 124 0.25 1.91 8.64
CA LEU A 124 1.70 2.08 8.52
C LEU A 124 2.41 1.73 9.85
N GLU A 125 1.85 2.17 10.98
CA GLU A 125 2.45 1.99 12.31
C GLU A 125 2.28 0.58 12.88
N ASN A 126 1.24 -0.15 12.48
CA ASN A 126 0.89 -1.40 13.15
C ASN A 126 0.91 -2.63 12.24
N TYR A 127 0.70 -2.46 10.92
CA TYR A 127 0.39 -3.61 10.06
C TYR A 127 1.26 -3.71 8.80
N ALA A 128 1.68 -2.59 8.20
CA ALA A 128 2.47 -2.63 6.99
C ALA A 128 3.85 -3.23 7.24
N PHE A 129 4.33 -4.06 6.32
CA PHE A 129 5.64 -4.70 6.38
C PHE A 129 6.24 -4.83 4.97
N PRO A 130 7.58 -4.85 4.85
CA PRO A 130 8.26 -4.96 3.56
C PRO A 130 7.95 -6.28 2.86
N GLY A 131 7.65 -6.19 1.56
CA GLY A 131 7.40 -7.37 0.72
C GLY A 131 5.97 -7.93 0.79
N GLY A 132 5.09 -7.36 1.62
CA GLY A 132 3.69 -7.77 1.71
C GLY A 132 2.81 -7.19 0.61
N MET A 133 1.57 -7.71 0.52
CA MET A 133 0.52 -7.23 -0.37
C MET A 133 -0.78 -7.02 0.38
N MET A 134 -1.40 -5.85 0.22
CA MET A 134 -2.71 -5.57 0.81
C MET A 134 -3.64 -4.87 -0.16
N ILE A 135 -4.92 -5.02 0.08
CA ILE A 135 -5.96 -4.18 -0.53
C ILE A 135 -6.68 -3.38 0.55
N GLY A 136 -7.22 -2.23 0.17
CA GLY A 136 -7.99 -1.41 1.10
C GLY A 136 -9.08 -0.62 0.42
N THR A 137 -10.17 -0.34 1.13
CA THR A 137 -11.33 0.36 0.57
C THR A 137 -11.17 1.87 0.59
N ASP A 138 -9.95 2.35 0.38
CA ASP A 138 -9.59 3.76 0.31
C ASP A 138 -8.51 4.00 -0.75
N SER A 139 -8.62 5.12 -1.48
CA SER A 139 -7.69 5.47 -2.57
C SER A 139 -6.25 5.74 -2.10
N HIS A 140 -6.05 6.10 -0.81
CA HIS A 140 -4.74 6.36 -0.22
C HIS A 140 -4.11 5.13 0.48
N THR A 141 -4.69 3.94 0.28
CA THR A 141 -4.09 2.66 0.70
C THR A 141 -2.61 2.52 0.30
N PRO A 142 -2.15 3.04 -0.88
CA PRO A 142 -0.74 3.04 -1.27
C PRO A 142 0.25 3.68 -0.29
N ASN A 143 -0.21 4.41 0.72
CA ASN A 143 0.63 4.92 1.82
C ASN A 143 1.55 3.84 2.41
N ALA A 144 1.10 2.59 2.49
CA ALA A 144 1.88 1.46 3.01
C ALA A 144 3.10 1.10 2.15
N GLY A 145 3.14 1.57 0.89
CA GLY A 145 4.32 1.46 0.02
C GLY A 145 5.55 2.18 0.55
N GLY A 146 5.38 3.12 1.48
CA GLY A 146 6.45 3.75 2.24
C GLY A 146 7.24 2.79 3.14
N LEU A 147 6.71 1.58 3.40
CA LEU A 147 7.40 0.45 4.03
C LEU A 147 7.64 -0.71 3.06
N GLY A 148 7.61 -0.47 1.75
CA GLY A 148 7.92 -1.51 0.74
C GLY A 148 6.85 -2.58 0.57
N MET A 149 5.59 -2.23 0.81
CA MET A 149 4.42 -3.09 0.63
C MET A 149 3.64 -2.70 -0.64
N ILE A 150 3.20 -3.65 -1.45
CA ILE A 150 2.18 -3.37 -2.47
C ILE A 150 0.85 -3.20 -1.77
N ALA A 151 0.29 -1.99 -1.85
CA ALA A 151 -0.96 -1.64 -1.20
C ALA A 151 -1.85 -0.92 -2.21
N ILE A 152 -3.05 -1.45 -2.45
CA ILE A 152 -3.90 -1.02 -3.56
C ILE A 152 -5.29 -0.66 -3.04
N GLY A 153 -5.76 0.53 -3.45
CA GLY A 153 -7.13 0.97 -3.21
C GLY A 153 -8.12 0.25 -4.13
N VAL A 154 -9.16 -0.35 -3.55
CA VAL A 154 -10.16 -1.16 -4.25
C VAL A 154 -11.58 -0.80 -3.83
N GLY A 155 -12.57 -1.32 -4.56
CA GLY A 155 -13.97 -1.25 -4.17
C GLY A 155 -14.33 -2.20 -3.03
N GLY A 156 -15.49 -1.97 -2.41
CA GLY A 156 -15.98 -2.84 -1.33
C GLY A 156 -16.18 -4.30 -1.76
N ALA A 157 -16.57 -4.54 -3.01
CA ALA A 157 -16.77 -5.90 -3.54
C ALA A 157 -15.47 -6.70 -3.56
N ASP A 158 -14.36 -6.10 -4.04
CA ASP A 158 -13.04 -6.76 -4.03
C ASP A 158 -12.60 -7.12 -2.60
N ALA A 159 -12.84 -6.21 -1.64
CA ALA A 159 -12.56 -6.48 -0.24
C ALA A 159 -13.35 -7.67 0.30
N VAL A 160 -14.63 -7.79 -0.08
CA VAL A 160 -15.50 -8.93 0.30
C VAL A 160 -14.95 -10.23 -0.25
N ASP A 161 -14.56 -10.26 -1.52
CA ASP A 161 -14.04 -11.46 -2.17
C ASP A 161 -12.79 -11.98 -1.46
N VAL A 162 -11.84 -11.09 -1.17
CA VAL A 162 -10.62 -11.46 -0.44
C VAL A 162 -10.91 -11.88 1.00
N MET A 163 -11.80 -11.17 1.72
CA MET A 163 -12.23 -11.59 3.06
C MET A 163 -12.93 -12.95 3.05
N ALA A 164 -13.63 -13.29 1.97
CA ALA A 164 -14.27 -14.60 1.78
C ALA A 164 -13.27 -15.71 1.36
N GLY A 165 -12.02 -15.38 1.07
CA GLY A 165 -10.96 -16.30 0.68
C GLY A 165 -10.92 -16.59 -0.83
N LEU A 166 -11.49 -15.71 -1.64
CA LEU A 166 -11.35 -15.74 -3.09
C LEU A 166 -10.07 -15.01 -3.51
N PRO A 167 -9.46 -15.40 -4.62
CA PRO A 167 -8.35 -14.64 -5.18
C PRO A 167 -8.85 -13.26 -5.64
N TRP A 168 -7.92 -12.31 -5.66
CA TRP A 168 -8.17 -10.97 -6.19
C TRP A 168 -7.55 -10.84 -7.58
N GLU A 169 -8.38 -10.62 -8.59
CA GLU A 169 -7.94 -10.47 -9.97
C GLU A 169 -7.48 -9.03 -10.24
N LEU A 170 -6.25 -8.90 -10.75
CA LEU A 170 -5.69 -7.64 -11.20
C LEU A 170 -5.12 -7.77 -12.61
N LYS A 171 -5.41 -6.81 -13.46
CA LYS A 171 -4.70 -6.68 -14.72
C LYS A 171 -3.24 -6.36 -14.46
N MET A 172 -2.30 -7.20 -14.92
CA MET A 172 -0.87 -7.03 -14.65
C MET A 172 -0.44 -5.59 -14.92
N PRO A 173 0.00 -4.84 -13.90
CA PRO A 173 0.24 -3.40 -14.05
C PRO A 173 1.48 -3.09 -14.88
N LYS A 174 1.50 -1.92 -15.48
CA LYS A 174 2.75 -1.30 -15.96
C LYS A 174 3.65 -0.97 -14.78
N LEU A 175 4.92 -0.81 -15.04
CA LEU A 175 5.90 -0.37 -14.04
C LEU A 175 6.53 0.95 -14.49
N ILE A 176 6.39 1.98 -13.66
CA ILE A 176 7.06 3.26 -13.83
C ILE A 176 8.17 3.35 -12.79
N GLY A 177 9.41 3.44 -13.24
CA GLY A 177 10.56 3.62 -12.38
C GLY A 177 10.85 5.11 -12.14
N VAL A 178 10.96 5.54 -10.90
CA VAL A 178 11.40 6.88 -10.53
C VAL A 178 12.75 6.80 -9.84
N LYS A 179 13.81 7.11 -10.60
CA LYS A 179 15.18 7.12 -10.09
C LYS A 179 15.46 8.43 -9.35
N LEU A 180 15.69 8.33 -8.06
CA LEU A 180 16.03 9.45 -7.19
C LEU A 180 17.53 9.47 -6.92
N THR A 181 18.17 10.63 -7.18
CA THR A 181 19.57 10.88 -6.89
C THR A 181 19.72 12.08 -5.97
N GLY A 182 20.93 12.33 -5.46
CA GLY A 182 21.17 13.46 -4.56
C GLY A 182 20.48 13.31 -3.21
N LYS A 183 20.25 14.44 -2.53
CA LYS A 183 19.57 14.52 -1.23
C LYS A 183 18.74 15.80 -1.17
N MET A 184 17.58 15.72 -0.55
CA MET A 184 16.79 16.92 -0.22
C MET A 184 17.58 17.86 0.67
N ASN A 185 17.48 19.15 0.41
CA ASN A 185 18.16 20.20 1.17
C ASN A 185 17.23 21.38 1.46
N GLY A 186 17.63 22.24 2.39
CA GLY A 186 16.88 23.43 2.76
C GLY A 186 15.46 23.11 3.21
N TRP A 187 14.48 23.68 2.54
CA TRP A 187 13.04 23.52 2.84
C TRP A 187 12.35 22.44 1.99
N THR A 188 13.10 21.70 1.15
CA THR A 188 12.55 20.64 0.32
C THR A 188 12.01 19.49 1.19
N SER A 189 10.84 19.01 0.86
CA SER A 189 10.14 17.94 1.57
C SER A 189 9.80 16.78 0.64
N ALA A 190 9.39 15.66 1.20
CA ALA A 190 8.87 14.51 0.43
C ALA A 190 7.64 14.88 -0.43
N LYS A 191 6.87 15.90 0.01
CA LYS A 191 5.74 16.44 -0.76
C LYS A 191 6.19 17.02 -2.10
N ASP A 192 7.31 17.70 -2.13
CA ASP A 192 7.83 18.31 -3.37
C ASP A 192 8.23 17.24 -4.38
N VAL A 193 8.75 16.10 -3.91
CA VAL A 193 9.07 14.95 -4.78
C VAL A 193 7.84 14.45 -5.52
N ILE A 194 6.75 14.18 -4.81
CA ILE A 194 5.53 13.67 -5.46
C ILE A 194 4.83 14.73 -6.29
N LEU A 195 4.91 16.01 -5.92
CA LEU A 195 4.39 17.10 -6.75
C LEU A 195 5.17 17.24 -8.06
N TRP A 196 6.48 17.03 -8.04
CA TRP A 196 7.29 16.97 -9.26
C TRP A 196 6.86 15.79 -10.15
N VAL A 197 6.68 14.60 -9.57
CA VAL A 197 6.20 13.41 -10.30
C VAL A 197 4.82 13.68 -10.90
N ALA A 198 3.92 14.29 -10.14
CA ALA A 198 2.59 14.68 -10.61
C ALA A 198 2.65 15.70 -11.77
N GLY A 199 3.61 16.62 -11.72
CA GLY A 199 3.87 17.55 -12.82
C GLY A 199 4.35 16.85 -14.11
N LYS A 200 4.98 15.67 -14.00
CA LYS A 200 5.44 14.86 -15.15
C LYS A 200 4.36 13.92 -15.68
N LEU A 201 3.76 13.14 -14.79
CA LEU A 201 2.78 12.10 -15.14
C LEU A 201 1.37 12.66 -15.33
N THR A 202 1.07 13.84 -14.76
CA THR A 202 -0.29 14.40 -14.67
C THR A 202 -1.21 13.48 -13.84
N VAL A 203 -2.51 13.81 -13.78
CA VAL A 203 -3.51 13.07 -12.98
C VAL A 203 -3.89 11.68 -13.53
N LYS A 204 -3.39 11.32 -14.71
CA LYS A 204 -3.73 10.03 -15.38
C LYS A 204 -2.51 9.21 -15.79
N GLY A 205 -1.31 9.73 -15.67
CA GLY A 205 -0.10 9.05 -16.17
C GLY A 205 0.21 7.77 -15.42
N GLY A 206 -0.17 7.68 -14.14
CA GLY A 206 -0.02 6.47 -13.33
C GLY A 206 -1.12 5.41 -13.51
N THR A 207 -2.14 5.66 -14.34
CA THR A 207 -3.28 4.75 -14.47
C THR A 207 -2.86 3.35 -14.95
N GLY A 208 -3.22 2.34 -14.16
CA GLY A 208 -2.84 0.95 -14.43
C GLY A 208 -1.36 0.66 -14.25
N ALA A 209 -0.64 1.50 -13.52
CA ALA A 209 0.79 1.35 -13.25
C ALA A 209 1.08 1.28 -11.74
N ILE A 210 2.16 0.57 -11.41
CA ILE A 210 2.85 0.68 -10.12
C ILE A 210 4.04 1.62 -10.32
N VAL A 211 4.16 2.63 -9.45
CA VAL A 211 5.29 3.56 -9.44
C VAL A 211 6.31 3.10 -8.41
N GLU A 212 7.48 2.69 -8.86
CA GLU A 212 8.56 2.20 -8.01
C GLU A 212 9.67 3.23 -7.91
N TYR A 213 9.95 3.68 -6.67
CA TYR A 213 10.98 4.67 -6.37
C TYR A 213 12.26 3.96 -5.94
N PHE A 214 13.38 4.30 -6.56
CA PHE A 214 14.68 3.65 -6.31
C PHE A 214 15.85 4.61 -6.47
N GLY A 215 17.02 4.16 -6.10
CA GLY A 215 18.28 4.92 -6.21
C GLY A 215 18.70 5.59 -4.89
N PRO A 216 19.90 6.16 -4.84
CA PRO A 216 20.52 6.67 -3.59
C PRO A 216 19.73 7.84 -2.95
N GLY A 217 18.98 8.59 -3.75
CA GLY A 217 18.09 9.63 -3.24
C GLY A 217 16.93 9.04 -2.44
N ALA A 218 16.37 7.90 -2.87
CA ALA A 218 15.33 7.17 -2.15
C ALA A 218 15.83 6.71 -0.77
N ASP A 219 17.05 6.17 -0.69
CA ASP A 219 17.67 5.71 0.56
C ASP A 219 17.91 6.87 1.55
N SER A 220 17.97 8.11 1.05
CA SER A 220 18.13 9.30 1.92
C SER A 220 16.84 9.75 2.61
N MET A 221 15.67 9.32 2.14
CA MET A 221 14.37 9.75 2.66
C MET A 221 13.97 8.95 3.90
N SER A 222 13.25 9.59 4.84
CA SER A 222 12.65 8.89 5.98
C SER A 222 11.51 7.96 5.52
N ALA A 223 11.19 6.94 6.32
CA ALA A 223 10.06 6.04 6.04
C ALA A 223 8.73 6.81 5.92
N THR A 224 8.50 7.79 6.80
CA THR A 224 7.31 8.67 6.74
C THR A 224 7.30 9.57 5.51
N GLY A 225 8.47 10.03 5.05
CA GLY A 225 8.60 10.77 3.79
C GLY A 225 8.25 9.89 2.58
N LYS A 226 8.74 8.67 2.55
CA LYS A 226 8.37 7.66 1.53
C LYS A 226 6.87 7.38 1.54
N ALA A 227 6.28 7.23 2.73
CA ALA A 227 4.82 7.05 2.87
C ALA A 227 4.04 8.26 2.31
N THR A 228 4.52 9.50 2.54
CA THR A 228 3.93 10.70 1.96
C THR A 228 3.95 10.68 0.43
N VAL A 229 5.06 10.26 -0.17
CA VAL A 229 5.17 10.12 -1.63
C VAL A 229 4.20 9.07 -2.15
N CYS A 230 4.16 7.89 -1.53
CA CYS A 230 3.27 6.80 -1.94
C CYS A 230 1.80 7.15 -1.75
N ASN A 231 1.46 7.86 -0.66
CA ASN A 231 0.10 8.31 -0.36
C ASN A 231 -0.50 9.11 -1.52
N MET A 232 0.26 10.04 -2.05
CA MET A 232 -0.17 10.88 -3.17
C MET A 232 -0.06 10.20 -4.56
N GLY A 233 0.24 8.92 -4.62
CA GLY A 233 0.11 8.12 -5.84
C GLY A 233 -1.33 8.08 -6.37
N ALA A 234 -2.32 8.25 -5.48
CA ALA A 234 -3.73 8.35 -5.85
C ALA A 234 -3.99 9.54 -6.81
N GLU A 235 -3.36 10.69 -6.60
CA GLU A 235 -3.56 11.91 -7.38
C GLU A 235 -2.99 11.82 -8.81
N ILE A 236 -2.07 10.90 -9.07
CA ILE A 236 -1.57 10.59 -10.41
C ILE A 236 -2.25 9.37 -11.03
N GLY A 237 -3.25 8.80 -10.35
CA GLY A 237 -4.00 7.63 -10.81
C GLY A 237 -3.22 6.32 -10.72
N ALA A 238 -2.12 6.26 -9.98
CA ALA A 238 -1.32 5.06 -9.84
C ALA A 238 -2.10 3.95 -9.09
N THR A 239 -1.98 2.72 -9.57
CA THR A 239 -2.52 1.53 -8.88
C THR A 239 -1.86 1.33 -7.53
N CYS A 240 -0.53 1.53 -7.47
CA CYS A 240 0.26 1.51 -6.24
C CYS A 240 1.52 2.34 -6.44
N SER A 241 2.14 2.71 -5.32
CA SER A 241 3.48 3.32 -5.28
C SER A 241 4.27 2.63 -4.18
N LEU A 242 5.55 2.36 -4.39
CA LEU A 242 6.39 1.73 -3.37
C LEU A 242 7.86 2.13 -3.45
N PHE A 243 8.56 1.95 -2.34
CA PHE A 243 10.00 2.05 -2.21
C PHE A 243 10.62 0.71 -1.84
N ALA A 244 11.84 0.47 -2.24
CA ALA A 244 12.63 -0.68 -1.78
C ALA A 244 12.96 -0.56 -0.27
N TYR A 245 13.07 -1.71 0.40
CA TYR A 245 13.41 -1.78 1.82
C TYR A 245 14.81 -1.24 2.12
N ASP A 246 14.93 -0.46 3.19
CA ASP A 246 16.18 0.15 3.63
C ASP A 246 16.27 0.34 5.15
N ASP A 247 17.40 0.92 5.61
CA ASP A 247 17.67 1.17 7.03
C ASP A 247 16.66 2.14 7.69
N LYS A 248 16.09 3.07 6.92
CA LYS A 248 15.08 4.00 7.45
C LYS A 248 13.76 3.29 7.75
N MET A 249 13.42 2.29 6.93
CA MET A 249 12.25 1.44 7.18
C MET A 249 12.48 0.50 8.35
N SER A 250 13.68 -0.10 8.49
CA SER A 250 14.07 -0.90 9.66
C SER A 250 13.97 -0.10 10.95
N ALA A 251 14.52 1.12 10.95
CA ALA A 251 14.44 2.02 12.10
C ALA A 251 12.99 2.40 12.46
N TYR A 252 12.14 2.65 11.45
CA TYR A 252 10.72 2.97 11.67
C TYR A 252 9.95 1.79 12.26
N LEU A 253 10.15 0.58 11.73
CA LEU A 253 9.55 -0.64 12.27
C LEU A 253 9.93 -0.83 13.74
N SER A 254 11.20 -0.63 14.08
CA SER A 254 11.69 -0.72 15.46
C SER A 254 11.08 0.36 16.36
N ALA A 255 11.01 1.60 15.88
CA ALA A 255 10.42 2.72 16.62
C ALA A 255 8.91 2.56 16.87
N THR A 256 8.21 1.80 16.02
CA THR A 256 6.78 1.47 16.16
C THR A 256 6.53 0.13 16.86
N GLY A 257 7.52 -0.40 17.61
CA GLY A 257 7.38 -1.61 18.41
C GLY A 257 7.42 -2.91 17.62
N ARG A 258 7.90 -2.89 16.37
CA ARG A 258 7.95 -4.05 15.45
C ARG A 258 9.38 -4.47 15.11
N SER A 259 10.26 -4.48 16.12
CA SER A 259 11.68 -4.85 15.96
C SER A 259 11.87 -6.27 15.43
N GLU A 260 10.96 -7.21 15.73
CA GLU A 260 11.01 -8.57 15.19
C GLU A 260 10.76 -8.59 13.69
N VAL A 261 9.82 -7.76 13.20
CA VAL A 261 9.55 -7.59 11.76
C VAL A 261 10.77 -6.98 11.07
N ALA A 262 11.38 -5.95 11.69
CA ALA A 262 12.61 -5.33 11.18
C ALA A 262 13.74 -6.37 11.07
N ALA A 263 13.99 -7.13 12.13
CA ALA A 263 15.02 -8.16 12.14
C ALA A 263 14.79 -9.22 11.06
N LEU A 264 13.55 -9.69 10.87
CA LEU A 264 13.19 -10.62 9.81
C LEU A 264 13.46 -10.02 8.42
N ALA A 265 13.01 -8.79 8.17
CA ALA A 265 13.21 -8.09 6.91
C ALA A 265 14.71 -7.90 6.60
N ASP A 266 15.52 -7.61 7.62
CA ASP A 266 16.98 -7.46 7.48
C ASP A 266 17.65 -8.78 7.03
N THR A 267 17.13 -9.94 7.41
CA THR A 267 17.69 -11.25 6.97
C THR A 267 17.43 -11.55 5.48
N VAL A 268 16.43 -10.91 4.88
CA VAL A 268 16.01 -11.12 3.48
C VAL A 268 16.08 -9.83 2.65
N ARG A 269 16.84 -8.87 3.10
CA ARG A 269 16.94 -7.51 2.53
C ARG A 269 17.17 -7.50 1.02
N GLU A 270 18.01 -8.39 0.51
CA GLU A 270 18.32 -8.51 -0.92
C GLU A 270 17.09 -8.88 -1.77
N HIS A 271 16.12 -9.58 -1.18
CA HIS A 271 14.87 -9.94 -1.84
C HIS A 271 13.81 -8.84 -1.75
N LEU A 272 14.02 -7.85 -0.88
CA LEU A 272 13.12 -6.70 -0.66
C LEU A 272 13.58 -5.44 -1.40
N ARG A 273 14.38 -5.61 -2.44
CA ARG A 273 14.93 -4.56 -3.31
C ARG A 273 14.91 -5.04 -4.77
N PRO A 274 14.93 -4.12 -5.76
CA PRO A 274 15.22 -4.49 -7.14
C PRO A 274 16.56 -5.22 -7.23
N ASP A 275 16.72 -6.11 -8.22
CA ASP A 275 18.01 -6.71 -8.52
C ASP A 275 19.00 -5.63 -9.03
N ASP A 276 20.31 -5.87 -8.85
CA ASP A 276 21.34 -4.86 -9.10
C ASP A 276 21.39 -4.37 -10.56
N GLU A 277 21.02 -5.22 -11.50
CA GLU A 277 20.95 -4.90 -12.93
C GLU A 277 19.92 -3.80 -13.21
N ILE A 278 18.84 -3.73 -12.42
CA ILE A 278 17.79 -2.70 -12.55
C ILE A 278 18.37 -1.30 -12.32
N TYR A 279 19.28 -1.15 -11.35
CA TYR A 279 19.93 0.13 -11.06
C TYR A 279 20.85 0.58 -12.20
N SER A 280 21.45 -0.38 -12.93
CA SER A 280 22.40 -0.11 -14.00
C SER A 280 21.70 0.23 -15.33
N ASP A 281 20.60 -0.45 -15.64
CA ASP A 281 19.80 -0.25 -16.86
C ASP A 281 18.29 -0.31 -16.58
N PRO A 282 17.74 0.70 -15.92
CA PRO A 282 16.32 0.70 -15.56
C PRO A 282 15.39 0.70 -16.78
N SER A 283 15.82 1.25 -17.90
CA SER A 283 15.00 1.36 -19.12
C SER A 283 14.64 0.02 -19.73
N SER A 284 15.41 -1.04 -19.45
CA SER A 284 15.10 -2.40 -19.90
C SER A 284 14.05 -3.12 -19.05
N TYR A 285 13.71 -2.58 -17.87
CA TYR A 285 12.85 -3.26 -16.90
C TYR A 285 11.57 -2.50 -16.56
N TYR A 286 11.56 -1.18 -16.67
CA TYR A 286 10.37 -0.34 -16.50
C TYR A 286 9.79 0.05 -17.85
N ASP A 287 8.48 0.22 -17.91
CA ASP A 287 7.78 0.72 -19.11
C ASP A 287 8.05 2.22 -19.34
N GLU A 288 8.36 2.95 -18.27
CA GLU A 288 8.74 4.35 -18.27
C GLU A 288 9.72 4.62 -17.12
N VAL A 289 10.71 5.48 -17.34
CA VAL A 289 11.66 5.90 -16.31
C VAL A 289 11.69 7.41 -16.20
N LEU A 290 11.51 7.90 -14.98
CA LEU A 290 11.70 9.31 -14.61
C LEU A 290 12.97 9.43 -13.75
N GLU A 291 13.73 10.50 -13.92
CA GLU A 291 14.91 10.79 -13.11
C GLU A 291 14.76 12.14 -12.42
N LEU A 292 14.98 12.17 -11.12
CA LEU A 292 14.93 13.37 -10.29
C LEU A 292 16.17 13.45 -9.40
N ASP A 293 16.90 14.55 -9.52
CA ASP A 293 17.98 14.90 -8.62
C ASP A 293 17.42 15.77 -7.47
N LEU A 294 17.36 15.18 -6.27
CA LEU A 294 16.80 15.81 -5.06
C LEU A 294 17.62 17.00 -4.57
N SER A 295 18.80 17.24 -5.14
CA SER A 295 19.68 18.37 -4.78
C SER A 295 19.39 19.63 -5.59
N LYS A 296 18.54 19.54 -6.62
CA LYS A 296 18.15 20.63 -7.50
C LYS A 296 16.73 21.09 -7.26
#